data_429c53eca39dc807e0a6c54140d24ea5
#
_entry.id   429c53eca39dc807e0a6c54140d24ea5
#
_cell.length_a   1.000
_cell.length_b   1.000
_cell.length_c   1.000
_cell.angle_alpha   90.00
_cell.angle_beta   90.00
_cell.angle_gamma   90.00
#
_symmetry.space_group_name_H-M   'P 1'
#
loop_
_entity.id
_entity.type
_entity.pdbx_description
1 polymer ?
#
loop_
_entity_poly.entity_id
_entity_poly.type
_entity_poly.pdbx_seq_one_letter_code
_entity_poly.pdbx_strand_id
1 'polypeptide(L)' 'MSELVQFVVLQRSEKWVVKSRELERAFGDKRKAIHCAVELANESGKNGKPALVLAGSRRHEFAPVWTFGKDPTRW' A
#
# COMPACT_ATOMS: atom_id res chain seq x y z
N MET A 1 -5.59 6.45 -20.67
CA MET A 1 -5.13 5.20 -20.07
C MET A 1 -4.91 5.37 -18.59
N SER A 2 -5.51 4.52 -17.81
CA SER A 2 -5.35 4.60 -16.37
C SER A 2 -4.08 3.86 -15.95
N GLU A 3 -3.31 4.48 -15.08
CA GLU A 3 -2.13 3.88 -14.51
C GLU A 3 -2.49 3.17 -13.21
N LEU A 4 -2.05 1.95 -13.07
CA LEU A 4 -2.21 1.25 -11.82
C LEU A 4 -1.20 1.78 -10.82
N VAL A 5 -1.68 2.32 -9.71
CA VAL A 5 -0.83 2.84 -8.65
C VAL A 5 -0.61 1.74 -7.63
N GLN A 6 0.64 1.44 -7.34
CA GLN A 6 0.98 0.39 -6.38
C GLN A 6 1.59 1.00 -5.13
N PHE A 7 1.04 0.63 -3.99
CA PHE A 7 1.57 1.00 -2.69
C PHE A 7 2.15 -0.25 -2.06
N VAL A 8 3.43 -0.25 -1.83
CA VAL A 8 4.13 -1.42 -1.32
C VAL A 8 4.46 -1.21 0.14
N VAL A 9 4.05 -2.16 0.98
CA VAL A 9 4.36 -2.16 2.39
C VAL A 9 5.45 -3.20 2.61
N LEU A 10 6.61 -2.76 3.06
CA LEU A 10 7.73 -3.66 3.27
C LEU A 10 8.40 -3.39 4.61
N GLN A 11 9.03 -4.42 5.13
CA GLN A 11 9.77 -4.30 6.38
C GLN A 11 11.22 -3.96 6.08
N ARG A 12 11.71 -2.91 6.73
CA ARG A 12 13.12 -2.51 6.59
C ARG A 12 13.68 -2.27 7.97
N SER A 13 14.59 -3.12 8.39
CA SER A 13 15.11 -3.12 9.75
C SER A 13 13.95 -3.32 10.72
N GLU A 14 13.73 -2.42 11.64
CA GLU A 14 12.67 -2.53 12.62
C GLU A 14 11.44 -1.71 12.26
N LYS A 15 11.39 -1.20 11.03
CA LYS A 15 10.31 -0.32 10.62
C LYS A 15 9.57 -0.89 9.43
N TRP A 16 8.34 -0.45 9.27
CA TRP A 16 7.51 -0.79 8.13
C TRP A 16 7.39 0.43 7.25
N VAL A 17 7.71 0.27 5.98
CA VAL A 17 7.76 1.37 5.04
C VAL A 17 6.67 1.21 3.99
N VAL A 18 5.91 2.28 3.77
CA VAL A 18 4.96 2.36 2.67
C VAL A 18 5.64 3.12 1.55
N LYS A 19 5.76 2.49 0.41
CA LYS A 19 6.47 3.06 -0.71
C LYS A 19 5.61 3.07 -1.95
N SER A 20 5.60 4.19 -2.65
CA SER A 20 4.95 4.30 -3.94
C SER A 20 5.85 5.10 -4.85
N ARG A 21 5.34 5.39 -6.06
CA ARG A 21 6.11 6.13 -7.04
C ARG A 21 6.54 7.51 -6.53
N GLU A 22 5.69 8.15 -5.74
CA GLU A 22 5.91 9.53 -5.36
C GLU A 22 6.17 9.76 -3.88
N LEU A 23 6.01 8.73 -3.06
CA LEU A 23 6.19 8.92 -1.63
C LEU A 23 6.76 7.70 -0.95
N GLU A 24 7.32 7.93 0.22
CA GLU A 24 7.82 6.89 1.08
C GLU A 24 7.60 7.33 2.51
N ARG A 25 6.97 6.47 3.32
CA ARG A 25 6.69 6.76 4.71
C ARG A 25 7.06 5.57 5.57
N ALA A 26 7.56 5.84 6.76
CA ALA A 26 7.97 4.80 7.69
C ALA A 26 7.07 4.78 8.91
N PHE A 27 6.78 3.57 9.40
CA PHE A 27 5.94 3.35 10.57
C PHE A 27 6.61 2.32 11.46
N GLY A 28 6.32 2.39 12.75
CA GLY A 28 6.85 1.40 13.69
C GLY A 28 6.00 0.14 13.77
N ASP A 29 4.87 0.11 13.08
CA ASP A 29 3.88 -0.95 13.18
C ASP A 29 3.37 -1.30 11.80
N LYS A 30 3.32 -2.59 11.49
CA LYS A 30 2.83 -3.08 10.20
C LYS A 30 1.39 -2.63 9.96
N ARG A 31 0.56 -2.71 11.00
CA ARG A 31 -0.84 -2.36 10.89
C ARG A 31 -1.04 -0.91 10.48
N LYS A 32 -0.26 -0.03 11.10
CA LYS A 32 -0.33 1.39 10.75
C LYS A 32 0.15 1.64 9.33
N ALA A 33 1.17 0.92 8.91
CA ALA A 33 1.68 1.06 7.55
C ALA A 33 0.62 0.62 6.53
N ILE A 34 0.00 -0.53 6.77
CA ILE A 34 -1.03 -1.03 5.88
C ILE A 34 -2.23 -0.09 5.85
N HIS A 35 -2.63 0.41 7.01
CA HIS A 35 -3.74 1.35 7.08
C HIS A 35 -3.46 2.61 6.25
N CYS A 36 -2.27 3.15 6.38
CA CYS A 36 -1.87 4.31 5.59
C CYS A 36 -1.89 4.00 4.10
N ALA A 37 -1.34 2.85 3.72
CA ALA A 37 -1.29 2.47 2.31
C ALA A 37 -2.70 2.31 1.74
N VAL A 38 -3.61 1.70 2.50
CA VAL A 38 -4.99 1.52 2.06
C VAL A 38 -5.68 2.87 1.89
N GLU A 39 -5.46 3.79 2.82
CA GLU A 39 -6.06 5.12 2.70
C GLU A 39 -5.57 5.84 1.45
N LEU A 40 -4.27 5.77 1.19
CA LEU A 40 -3.69 6.41 0.02
C LEU A 40 -4.20 5.75 -1.27
N ALA A 41 -4.30 4.44 -1.27
CA ALA A 41 -4.80 3.71 -2.42
C ALA A 41 -6.26 4.04 -2.69
N ASN A 42 -7.05 4.15 -1.62
CA ASN A 42 -8.46 4.51 -1.76
C ASN A 42 -8.63 5.91 -2.33
N GLU A 43 -7.80 6.85 -1.86
CA GLU A 43 -7.81 8.20 -2.41
C GLU A 43 -7.47 8.20 -3.90
N SER A 44 -6.46 7.44 -4.26
CA SER A 44 -6.04 7.33 -5.65
C SER A 44 -7.18 6.79 -6.51
N GLY A 45 -7.85 5.75 -6.01
CA GLY A 45 -8.99 5.16 -6.72
C GLY A 45 -10.13 6.14 -6.90
N LYS A 46 -10.41 6.93 -5.86
CA LYS A 46 -11.46 7.94 -5.95
C LYS A 46 -11.14 9.01 -6.98
N ASN A 47 -9.88 9.23 -7.24
CA ASN A 47 -9.43 10.20 -8.24
C ASN A 47 -9.31 9.58 -9.63
N GLY A 48 -9.84 8.39 -9.83
CA GLY A 48 -9.85 7.74 -11.13
C GLY A 48 -8.61 6.94 -11.44
N LYS A 49 -7.71 6.75 -10.49
CA LYS A 49 -6.49 5.97 -10.69
C LYS A 49 -6.60 4.68 -9.89
N PRO A 50 -6.80 3.54 -10.56
CA PRO A 50 -6.88 2.28 -9.83
C PRO A 50 -5.61 2.02 -9.03
N ALA A 51 -5.79 1.44 -7.87
CA ALA A 51 -4.67 1.27 -6.94
C ALA A 51 -4.78 -0.05 -6.21
N LEU A 52 -3.63 -0.57 -5.80
CA LEU A 52 -3.59 -1.75 -4.97
C LEU A 52 -2.47 -1.64 -3.95
N VAL A 53 -2.61 -2.38 -2.86
CA VAL A 53 -1.62 -2.42 -1.80
C VAL A 53 -1.01 -3.81 -1.77
N LEU A 54 0.30 -3.85 -1.83
CA LEU A 54 1.07 -5.09 -1.73
C LEU A 54 1.83 -5.07 -0.41
N ALA A 55 1.94 -6.22 0.22
CA ALA A 55 2.70 -6.32 1.45
C ALA A 55 3.62 -7.52 1.40
N GLY A 56 4.83 -7.34 1.93
CA GLY A 56 5.80 -8.40 1.99
C GLY A 56 6.84 -8.11 3.05
N SER A 57 7.43 -9.16 3.60
CA SER A 57 8.41 -9.00 4.66
C SER A 57 9.81 -9.41 4.23
N ARG A 58 9.95 -10.13 3.16
CA ARG A 58 11.24 -10.64 2.73
C ARG A 58 11.38 -10.60 1.23
N ARG A 59 12.52 -10.10 0.78
CA ARG A 59 12.92 -10.15 -0.62
C ARG A 59 11.82 -9.73 -1.58
N HIS A 60 11.35 -10.67 -2.36
CA HIS A 60 10.38 -10.38 -3.41
C HIS A 60 9.03 -11.03 -3.17
N GLU A 61 8.77 -11.40 -1.94
CA GLU A 61 7.52 -12.04 -1.61
C GLU A 61 6.46 -11.01 -1.28
N PHE A 62 5.95 -10.35 -2.29
CA PHE A 62 4.89 -9.37 -2.13
C PHE A 62 3.59 -9.93 -2.67
N ALA A 63 2.55 -9.81 -1.87
CA ALA A 63 1.23 -10.26 -2.25
C ALA A 63 0.22 -9.15 -2.06
N PRO A 64 -0.80 -9.05 -2.94
CA PRO A 64 -1.83 -8.03 -2.77
C PRO A 64 -2.62 -8.29 -1.50
N VAL A 65 -2.77 -7.24 -0.67
CA VAL A 65 -3.56 -7.34 0.55
C VAL A 65 -4.80 -6.46 0.47
N TRP A 66 -4.85 -5.56 -0.49
CA TRP A 66 -6.00 -4.70 -0.68
C TRP A 66 -6.01 -4.18 -2.10
N THR A 67 -7.19 -4.18 -2.74
CA THR A 67 -7.35 -3.67 -4.10
C THR A 67 -8.55 -2.75 -4.14
N PHE A 68 -8.37 -1.56 -4.71
CA PHE A 68 -9.46 -0.61 -4.83
C PHE A 68 -10.59 -1.20 -5.67
N GLY A 69 -11.79 -1.09 -5.18
CA GLY A 69 -12.96 -1.61 -5.87
C GLY A 69 -13.27 -3.06 -5.58
N LYS A 70 -12.33 -3.82 -5.05
CA LYS A 70 -12.55 -5.22 -4.70
C LYS A 70 -12.66 -5.42 -3.20
N ASP A 71 -11.83 -4.74 -2.45
CA ASP A 71 -11.77 -4.92 -1.01
C ASP A 71 -12.33 -3.72 -0.28
N PRO A 72 -12.99 -3.93 0.87
CA PRO A 72 -13.50 -2.81 1.66
C PRO A 72 -12.37 -2.11 2.41
N THR A 73 -12.58 -0.83 2.71
CA THR A 73 -11.61 -0.04 3.47
C THR A 73 -11.83 -0.29 4.95
N ARG A 74 -11.21 -1.32 5.47
CA ARG A 74 -11.40 -1.69 6.87
C ARG A 74 -10.14 -1.70 7.71
N TRP A 75 -9.10 -1.21 7.20
CA TRP A 75 -7.83 -1.30 7.89
C TRP A 75 -7.61 -0.19 8.90
#